data_e8ab223394cf638e1e7c9739ad910f9a
#
_entry.id   e8ab223394cf638e1e7c9739ad910f9a
#
_cell.length_a   1.000
_cell.length_b   1.000
_cell.length_c   1.000
_cell.angle_alpha   90.00
_cell.angle_beta   90.00
_cell.angle_gamma   90.00
#
_symmetry.space_group_name_H-M   'P 1'
#
loop_
_entity.id
_entity.type
_entity.pdbx_description
1 polymer ?
#
loop_
_entity_poly.entity_id
_entity_poly.type
_entity_poly.pdbx_seq_one_letter_code
_entity_poly.pdbx_strand_id
1 'polypeptide(L)'
;MENESGFVKQVKLCGAEIPEVREKISDLLTAQDAAKIDLEGAFGEVMIKISSDGENARETVKAAVRELKVRFGSSIYTTKKSVSLEQTIVDLLKEQQMTVSTVESCTGGMISARLTDVPGCSEVFRQGFVTYSDRAKRKMVGVKKSTLKKYTAVSEQTAKEMAKGGAFMAESDACVSVTGYAGPDGGENGDPVGLVYVGCCVHGNVEVEEYHFAGDRAAVREQAVIRALT
;
A
#
# COMPACT_ATOMS: atom_id res chain seq x y z
N MET A 1 2.70 -26.55 36.53
CA MET A 1 4.00 -26.31 35.86
C MET A 1 3.64 -25.55 34.60
N GLU A 2 3.73 -24.26 34.71
CA GLU A 2 3.18 -23.29 33.76
C GLU A 2 4.23 -22.90 32.76
N ASN A 3 3.86 -23.09 31.49
CA ASN A 3 4.18 -22.25 30.34
C ASN A 3 5.36 -21.28 30.53
N GLU A 4 6.52 -21.68 30.05
CA GLU A 4 7.50 -20.73 29.52
C GLU A 4 6.90 -20.10 28.26
N SER A 5 6.16 -19.02 28.47
CA SER A 5 5.64 -18.23 27.36
C SER A 5 6.83 -17.51 26.72
N GLY A 6 7.25 -18.01 25.57
CA GLY A 6 8.27 -17.37 24.74
C GLY A 6 7.95 -15.90 24.49
N PHE A 7 8.97 -15.07 24.34
CA PHE A 7 8.80 -13.67 24.04
C PHE A 7 8.62 -13.49 22.52
N VAL A 8 7.56 -12.80 22.12
CA VAL A 8 7.19 -12.62 20.70
C VAL A 8 7.03 -11.13 20.36
N LYS A 9 7.54 -10.73 19.21
CA LYS A 9 7.31 -9.43 18.59
C LYS A 9 6.95 -9.60 17.12
N GLN A 10 6.34 -8.56 16.56
CA GLN A 10 6.03 -8.46 15.13
C GLN A 10 6.61 -7.16 14.58
N VAL A 11 7.04 -7.22 13.32
CA VAL A 11 7.41 -6.07 12.51
C VAL A 11 6.63 -6.20 11.20
N LYS A 12 5.90 -5.16 10.84
CA LYS A 12 5.09 -5.15 9.63
C LYS A 12 5.67 -4.18 8.62
N LEU A 13 5.84 -4.67 7.41
CA LEU A 13 6.43 -3.94 6.28
C LEU A 13 5.38 -3.69 5.21
N CYS A 14 5.51 -2.56 4.53
CA CYS A 14 4.83 -2.29 3.26
C CYS A 14 5.85 -2.05 2.15
N GLY A 15 5.44 -2.30 0.90
CA GLY A 15 6.27 -2.10 -0.26
C GLY A 15 7.31 -3.18 -0.54
N ALA A 16 7.28 -4.34 0.14
CA ALA A 16 8.22 -5.43 -0.04
C ALA A 16 7.52 -6.79 -0.21
N GLU A 17 8.15 -7.72 -0.91
CA GLU A 17 7.68 -9.09 -1.08
C GLU A 17 8.47 -10.07 -0.20
N ILE A 18 7.84 -11.19 0.18
CA ILE A 18 8.48 -12.21 1.05
C ILE A 18 9.85 -12.68 0.53
N PRO A 19 10.07 -12.96 -0.76
CA PRO A 19 11.38 -13.36 -1.26
C PRO A 19 12.45 -12.28 -1.02
N GLU A 20 12.16 -11.02 -1.26
CA GLU A 20 13.07 -9.89 -1.04
C GLU A 20 13.40 -9.72 0.44
N VAL A 21 12.38 -9.82 1.30
CA VAL A 21 12.56 -9.76 2.76
C VAL A 21 13.44 -10.91 3.22
N ARG A 22 13.18 -12.14 2.76
CA ARG A 22 13.94 -13.34 3.10
C ARG A 22 15.42 -13.22 2.71
N GLU A 23 15.71 -12.72 1.52
CA GLU A 23 17.08 -12.48 1.06
C GLU A 23 17.79 -11.49 1.98
N LYS A 24 17.12 -10.36 2.27
CA LYS A 24 17.69 -9.25 3.08
C LYS A 24 17.96 -9.61 4.54
N ILE A 25 17.32 -10.67 5.06
CA ILE A 25 17.51 -11.17 6.44
C ILE A 25 18.10 -12.59 6.48
N SER A 26 18.67 -13.09 5.40
CA SER A 26 19.15 -14.48 5.28
C SER A 26 20.13 -14.89 6.38
N ASP A 27 21.01 -14.00 6.80
CA ASP A 27 21.92 -14.14 7.93
C ASP A 27 21.20 -14.30 9.28
N LEU A 28 20.11 -13.56 9.50
CA LEU A 28 19.30 -13.67 10.72
C LEU A 28 18.51 -14.98 10.77
N LEU A 29 18.14 -15.53 9.61
CA LEU A 29 17.43 -16.81 9.51
C LEU A 29 18.32 -18.03 9.79
N THR A 30 19.64 -17.89 9.63
CA THR A 30 20.61 -19.00 9.72
C THR A 30 21.53 -18.92 10.94
N ALA A 31 21.51 -17.83 11.71
CA ALA A 31 22.36 -17.64 12.88
C ALA A 31 22.02 -18.66 13.98
N GLN A 32 23.05 -19.27 14.57
CA GLN A 32 22.90 -20.12 15.75
C GLN A 32 22.44 -19.30 16.95
N ASP A 33 21.53 -19.83 17.74
CA ASP A 33 20.94 -19.17 18.92
C ASP A 33 20.16 -17.87 18.60
N ALA A 34 19.80 -17.66 17.35
CA ALA A 34 18.96 -16.54 16.92
C ALA A 34 17.49 -16.71 17.32
N ALA A 35 16.76 -15.62 17.31
CA ALA A 35 15.31 -15.67 17.39
C ALA A 35 14.74 -16.47 16.19
N LYS A 36 13.69 -17.22 16.42
CA LYS A 36 12.90 -17.81 15.34
C LYS A 36 12.18 -16.70 14.59
N ILE A 37 12.30 -16.67 13.27
CA ILE A 37 11.69 -15.69 12.39
C ILE A 37 10.76 -16.38 11.40
N ASP A 38 9.48 -16.04 11.44
CA ASP A 38 8.47 -16.48 10.49
C ASP A 38 8.03 -15.28 9.65
N LEU A 39 7.83 -15.50 8.33
CA LEU A 39 7.37 -14.49 7.38
C LEU A 39 5.98 -14.86 6.88
N GLU A 40 5.05 -13.92 6.99
CA GLU A 40 3.67 -14.05 6.52
C GLU A 40 3.29 -12.79 5.73
N GLY A 41 2.43 -12.94 4.72
CA GLY A 41 1.92 -11.80 3.96
C GLY A 41 1.85 -12.09 2.47
N ALA A 42 1.40 -11.10 1.72
CA ALA A 42 1.29 -11.11 0.26
C ALA A 42 1.13 -9.70 -0.28
N PHE A 43 1.32 -9.55 -1.59
CA PHE A 43 0.96 -8.34 -2.34
C PHE A 43 1.67 -7.05 -1.89
N GLY A 44 2.87 -7.16 -1.33
CA GLY A 44 3.64 -6.00 -0.86
C GLY A 44 3.42 -5.65 0.61
N GLU A 45 2.68 -6.44 1.37
CA GLU A 45 2.57 -6.32 2.83
C GLU A 45 3.14 -7.58 3.48
N VAL A 46 4.19 -7.43 4.29
CA VAL A 46 4.90 -8.55 4.94
C VAL A 46 4.93 -8.34 6.44
N MET A 47 4.48 -9.35 7.18
CA MET A 47 4.64 -9.45 8.62
C MET A 47 5.80 -10.38 8.98
N ILE A 48 6.77 -9.86 9.71
CA ILE A 48 7.88 -10.60 10.30
C ILE A 48 7.54 -10.87 11.75
N LYS A 49 7.29 -12.14 12.09
CA LYS A 49 7.07 -12.59 13.46
C LYS A 49 8.39 -13.10 14.03
N ILE A 50 8.80 -12.56 15.15
CA ILE A 50 10.07 -12.88 15.83
C ILE A 50 9.75 -13.46 17.19
N SER A 51 10.24 -14.65 17.48
CA SER A 51 10.03 -15.33 18.75
C SER A 51 11.32 -15.96 19.27
N SER A 52 11.43 -16.09 20.58
CA SER A 52 12.50 -16.83 21.25
C SER A 52 11.99 -17.34 22.59
N ASP A 53 12.58 -18.43 23.08
CA ASP A 53 12.29 -19.06 24.35
C ASP A 53 13.53 -19.02 25.26
N GLY A 54 13.36 -19.24 26.56
CA GLY A 54 14.45 -19.29 27.54
C GLY A 54 14.78 -17.96 28.21
N GLU A 55 15.83 -17.96 29.04
CA GLU A 55 16.17 -16.83 29.92
C GLU A 55 16.47 -15.52 29.21
N ASN A 56 17.06 -15.57 28.01
CA ASN A 56 17.43 -14.39 27.23
C ASN A 56 16.45 -14.05 26.11
N ALA A 57 15.28 -14.72 26.03
CA ALA A 57 14.32 -14.59 24.94
C ALA A 57 13.97 -13.13 24.60
N ARG A 58 13.75 -12.31 25.62
CA ARG A 58 13.40 -10.89 25.46
C ARG A 58 14.52 -10.07 24.80
N GLU A 59 15.76 -10.32 25.19
CA GLU A 59 16.91 -9.57 24.65
C GLU A 59 17.23 -10.03 23.22
N THR A 60 17.15 -11.33 22.95
CA THR A 60 17.31 -11.91 21.61
C THR A 60 16.31 -11.34 20.63
N VAL A 61 15.02 -11.33 20.97
CA VAL A 61 13.96 -10.77 20.12
C VAL A 61 14.13 -9.26 19.92
N LYS A 62 14.49 -8.50 20.95
CA LYS A 62 14.75 -7.07 20.83
C LYS A 62 15.95 -6.77 19.94
N ALA A 63 16.99 -7.57 19.99
CA ALA A 63 18.17 -7.44 19.13
C ALA A 63 17.76 -7.64 17.66
N ALA A 64 17.03 -8.72 17.36
CA ALA A 64 16.51 -8.97 16.01
C ALA A 64 15.62 -7.82 15.50
N VAL A 65 14.71 -7.31 16.33
CA VAL A 65 13.86 -6.16 15.96
C VAL A 65 14.70 -4.90 15.66
N ARG A 66 15.79 -4.65 16.39
CA ARG A 66 16.71 -3.52 16.10
C ARG A 66 17.37 -3.69 14.74
N GLU A 67 17.87 -4.90 14.44
CA GLU A 67 18.44 -5.22 13.12
C GLU A 67 17.43 -5.01 11.99
N LEU A 68 16.21 -5.49 12.15
CA LEU A 68 15.15 -5.27 11.16
C LEU A 68 14.86 -3.78 10.94
N LYS A 69 14.84 -2.98 11.99
CA LYS A 69 14.66 -1.53 11.87
C LYS A 69 15.79 -0.85 11.10
N VAL A 70 17.03 -1.30 11.26
CA VAL A 70 18.18 -0.80 10.50
C VAL A 70 18.05 -1.16 9.02
N ARG A 71 17.63 -2.41 8.71
CA ARG A 71 17.59 -2.94 7.34
C ARG A 71 16.40 -2.41 6.52
N PHE A 72 15.26 -2.21 7.16
CA PHE A 72 14.01 -1.87 6.47
C PHE A 72 13.57 -0.41 6.66
N GLY A 73 14.04 0.28 7.69
CA GLY A 73 13.81 1.71 7.88
C GLY A 73 12.35 2.13 7.75
N SER A 74 12.07 3.02 6.80
CA SER A 74 10.73 3.57 6.52
C SER A 74 9.74 2.55 5.96
N SER A 75 10.20 1.41 5.42
CA SER A 75 9.29 0.34 5.00
C SER A 75 8.56 -0.32 6.18
N ILE A 76 9.04 -0.13 7.43
CA ILE A 76 8.35 -0.59 8.63
C ILE A 76 7.26 0.41 8.98
N TYR A 77 6.01 0.06 8.75
CA TYR A 77 4.90 0.93 9.12
C TYR A 77 4.45 0.73 10.59
N THR A 78 4.65 -0.45 11.19
CA THR A 78 4.34 -0.67 12.61
C THR A 78 5.05 -1.90 13.21
N THR A 79 5.19 -1.88 14.53
CA THR A 79 5.60 -3.05 15.34
C THR A 79 4.50 -3.48 16.31
N LYS A 80 3.32 -2.87 16.24
CA LYS A 80 2.16 -3.18 17.08
C LYS A 80 1.29 -4.24 16.41
N LYS A 81 0.90 -5.27 17.15
CA LYS A 81 0.13 -6.41 16.63
C LYS A 81 -1.21 -5.99 16.01
N SER A 82 -1.94 -5.11 16.71
CA SER A 82 -3.30 -4.70 16.36
C SER A 82 -3.39 -3.55 15.35
N VAL A 83 -2.27 -2.99 14.92
CA VAL A 83 -2.25 -1.84 14.01
C VAL A 83 -2.10 -2.35 12.58
N SER A 84 -3.00 -1.95 11.69
CA SER A 84 -2.97 -2.22 10.25
C SER A 84 -2.27 -1.09 9.48
N LEU A 85 -2.05 -1.30 8.19
CA LEU A 85 -1.50 -0.28 7.29
C LEU A 85 -2.44 0.93 7.23
N GLU A 86 -3.74 0.69 7.06
CA GLU A 86 -4.77 1.72 7.00
C GLU A 86 -4.85 2.53 8.29
N GLN A 87 -4.77 1.85 9.45
CA GLN A 87 -4.74 2.54 10.74
C GLN A 87 -3.51 3.45 10.85
N THR A 88 -2.35 2.97 10.38
CA THR A 88 -1.13 3.78 10.38
C THR A 88 -1.28 5.03 9.50
N ILE A 89 -1.89 4.89 8.31
CA ILE A 89 -2.14 6.01 7.39
C ILE A 89 -3.10 7.01 8.02
N VAL A 90 -4.21 6.55 8.57
CA VAL A 90 -5.21 7.42 9.21
C VAL A 90 -4.59 8.17 10.40
N ASP A 91 -3.80 7.48 11.23
CA ASP A 91 -3.11 8.09 12.36
C ASP A 91 -2.09 9.16 11.89
N LEU A 92 -1.32 8.86 10.84
CA LEU A 92 -0.34 9.76 10.26
C LEU A 92 -1.02 11.02 9.66
N LEU A 93 -2.11 10.84 8.94
CA LEU A 93 -2.88 11.97 8.38
C LEU A 93 -3.45 12.87 9.48
N LYS A 94 -3.96 12.28 10.57
CA LYS A 94 -4.41 13.04 11.75
C LYS A 94 -3.27 13.82 12.40
N GLU A 95 -2.12 13.19 12.60
CA GLU A 95 -0.93 13.82 13.17
C GLU A 95 -0.44 15.00 12.33
N GLN A 96 -0.46 14.85 11.00
CA GLN A 96 -0.08 15.90 10.06
C GLN A 96 -1.20 16.92 9.80
N GLN A 97 -2.39 16.72 10.35
CA GLN A 97 -3.59 17.55 10.08
C GLN A 97 -3.95 17.62 8.60
N MET A 98 -3.71 16.51 7.88
CA MET A 98 -3.97 16.39 6.45
C MET A 98 -5.23 15.58 6.17
N THR A 99 -5.85 15.88 5.04
CA THR A 99 -7.01 15.17 4.51
C THR A 99 -6.66 14.44 3.22
N VAL A 100 -7.33 13.32 2.95
CA VAL A 100 -7.10 12.48 1.78
C VAL A 100 -8.39 12.21 1.01
N SER A 101 -8.26 12.05 -0.29
CA SER A 101 -9.29 11.51 -1.20
C SER A 101 -8.71 10.40 -2.08
N THR A 102 -9.58 9.64 -2.73
CA THR A 102 -9.18 8.56 -3.65
C THR A 102 -9.88 8.67 -4.99
N VAL A 103 -9.18 8.33 -6.07
CA VAL A 103 -9.75 8.24 -7.43
C VAL A 103 -9.44 6.86 -8.01
N GLU A 104 -10.43 6.01 -8.04
CA GLU A 104 -10.27 4.58 -8.32
C GLU A 104 -10.85 4.19 -9.67
N SER A 105 -10.10 3.44 -10.46
CA SER A 105 -10.57 2.80 -11.68
C SER A 105 -10.61 1.28 -11.49
N CYS A 106 -9.54 0.54 -11.77
CA CYS A 106 -9.53 -0.92 -11.65
C CYS A 106 -9.75 -1.45 -10.22
N THR A 107 -9.44 -0.69 -9.19
CA THR A 107 -9.67 -1.04 -7.79
C THR A 107 -11.12 -0.90 -7.35
N GLY A 108 -11.92 -0.03 -8.04
CA GLY A 108 -13.38 0.01 -7.91
C GLY A 108 -13.93 0.34 -6.52
N GLY A 109 -13.21 1.15 -5.72
CA GLY A 109 -13.61 1.56 -4.38
C GLY A 109 -12.92 0.78 -3.25
N MET A 110 -12.01 -0.14 -3.55
CA MET A 110 -11.32 -0.96 -2.54
C MET A 110 -10.40 -0.14 -1.64
N ILE A 111 -9.73 0.91 -2.17
CA ILE A 111 -8.88 1.79 -1.36
C ILE A 111 -9.75 2.56 -0.36
N SER A 112 -10.84 3.14 -0.87
CA SER A 112 -11.84 3.83 -0.04
C SER A 112 -12.41 2.92 1.04
N ALA A 113 -12.75 1.66 0.70
CA ALA A 113 -13.26 0.67 1.63
C ALA A 113 -12.25 0.40 2.75
N ARG A 114 -10.98 0.11 2.41
CA ARG A 114 -9.94 -0.16 3.40
C ARG A 114 -9.70 1.03 4.34
N LEU A 115 -9.72 2.27 3.84
CA LEU A 115 -9.59 3.46 4.70
C LEU A 115 -10.80 3.62 5.62
N THR A 116 -12.02 3.33 5.12
CA THR A 116 -13.24 3.49 5.90
C THR A 116 -13.47 2.37 6.91
N ASP A 117 -12.75 1.25 6.83
CA ASP A 117 -12.70 0.22 7.88
C ASP A 117 -12.05 0.73 9.17
N VAL A 118 -11.30 1.85 9.11
CA VAL A 118 -10.67 2.44 10.29
C VAL A 118 -11.66 3.36 11.02
N PRO A 119 -12.02 3.06 12.30
CA PRO A 119 -12.87 3.95 13.09
C PRO A 119 -12.29 5.36 13.19
N GLY A 120 -13.10 6.38 12.91
CA GLY A 120 -12.69 7.78 12.95
C GLY A 120 -11.92 8.25 11.70
N CYS A 121 -11.89 7.47 10.61
CA CYS A 121 -11.29 7.90 9.35
C CYS A 121 -12.01 9.12 8.73
N SER A 122 -13.26 9.37 9.09
CA SER A 122 -14.04 10.54 8.63
C SER A 122 -13.41 11.90 8.96
N GLU A 123 -12.48 11.94 9.91
CA GLU A 123 -11.73 13.16 10.21
C GLU A 123 -10.73 13.50 9.09
N VAL A 124 -10.22 12.50 8.38
CA VAL A 124 -9.16 12.66 7.35
C VAL A 124 -9.63 12.29 5.94
N PHE A 125 -10.54 11.34 5.79
CA PHE A 125 -11.03 10.88 4.48
C PHE A 125 -12.20 11.75 4.00
N ARG A 126 -11.98 12.51 2.92
CA ARG A 126 -12.97 13.48 2.38
C ARG A 126 -13.93 12.83 1.40
N GLN A 127 -13.39 12.15 0.39
CA GLN A 127 -14.21 11.60 -0.69
C GLN A 127 -13.47 10.52 -1.46
N GLY A 128 -14.20 9.47 -1.88
CA GLY A 128 -13.76 8.48 -2.85
C GLY A 128 -14.53 8.62 -4.16
N PHE A 129 -13.80 8.62 -5.28
CA PHE A 129 -14.37 8.66 -6.62
C PHE A 129 -14.12 7.33 -7.33
N VAL A 130 -15.16 6.62 -7.73
CA VAL A 130 -15.04 5.45 -8.61
C VAL A 130 -15.20 5.90 -10.06
N THR A 131 -14.09 6.11 -10.76
CA THR A 131 -14.03 6.66 -12.11
C THR A 131 -13.77 5.57 -13.15
N TYR A 132 -14.64 4.56 -13.20
CA TYR A 132 -14.42 3.32 -13.96
C TYR A 132 -14.47 3.50 -15.49
N SER A 133 -15.05 4.57 -15.98
CA SER A 133 -15.13 4.89 -17.43
C SER A 133 -14.44 6.22 -17.74
N ASP A 134 -14.06 6.43 -19.00
CA ASP A 134 -13.53 7.69 -19.52
C ASP A 134 -14.47 8.87 -19.24
N ARG A 135 -15.78 8.62 -19.37
CA ARG A 135 -16.80 9.63 -19.04
C ARG A 135 -16.75 9.99 -17.55
N ALA A 136 -16.61 9.00 -16.66
CA ALA A 136 -16.51 9.24 -15.21
C ALA A 136 -15.23 9.99 -14.87
N LYS A 137 -14.07 9.58 -15.41
CA LYS A 137 -12.79 10.28 -15.26
C LYS A 137 -12.90 11.76 -15.61
N ARG A 138 -13.56 12.04 -16.74
CA ARG A 138 -13.76 13.41 -17.21
C ARG A 138 -14.73 14.22 -16.35
N LYS A 139 -15.87 13.63 -15.99
CA LYS A 139 -16.96 14.35 -15.32
C LYS A 139 -16.73 14.53 -13.83
N MET A 140 -16.14 13.55 -13.18
CA MET A 140 -15.98 13.56 -11.72
C MET A 140 -14.70 14.25 -11.29
N VAL A 141 -13.59 14.05 -12.01
CA VAL A 141 -12.27 14.56 -11.60
C VAL A 141 -11.55 15.35 -12.71
N GLY A 142 -12.24 15.72 -13.77
CA GLY A 142 -11.76 16.68 -14.75
C GLY A 142 -10.65 16.19 -15.69
N VAL A 143 -10.43 14.88 -15.83
CA VAL A 143 -9.47 14.33 -16.81
C VAL A 143 -9.80 14.82 -18.21
N LYS A 144 -8.81 15.34 -18.93
CA LYS A 144 -9.02 15.94 -20.25
C LYS A 144 -9.35 14.91 -21.31
N LYS A 145 -10.29 15.24 -22.21
CA LYS A 145 -10.60 14.38 -23.36
C LYS A 145 -9.38 14.15 -24.27
N SER A 146 -8.52 15.15 -24.43
CA SER A 146 -7.28 15.07 -25.19
C SER A 146 -6.28 14.09 -24.58
N THR A 147 -6.18 14.03 -23.26
CA THR A 147 -5.32 13.09 -22.53
C THR A 147 -5.77 11.66 -22.77
N LEU A 148 -7.06 11.38 -22.54
CA LEU A 148 -7.64 10.06 -22.78
C LEU A 148 -7.52 9.62 -24.26
N LYS A 149 -7.69 10.55 -25.22
CA LYS A 149 -7.54 10.24 -26.65
C LYS A 149 -6.09 9.94 -27.03
N LYS A 150 -5.12 10.61 -26.44
CA LYS A 150 -3.70 10.50 -26.80
C LYS A 150 -2.98 9.39 -26.04
N TYR A 151 -3.27 9.24 -24.78
CA TYR A 151 -2.53 8.38 -23.83
C TYR A 151 -3.35 7.24 -23.25
N THR A 152 -4.62 7.11 -23.61
CA THR A 152 -5.60 6.15 -23.07
C THR A 152 -6.01 6.39 -21.62
N ALA A 153 -6.93 5.54 -21.12
CA ALA A 153 -7.40 5.57 -19.75
C ALA A 153 -6.35 5.04 -18.75
N VAL A 154 -5.42 4.19 -19.22
CA VAL A 154 -4.34 3.59 -18.44
C VAL A 154 -3.03 4.18 -18.90
N SER A 155 -2.57 5.21 -18.22
CA SER A 155 -1.33 5.91 -18.52
C SER A 155 -0.92 6.78 -17.34
N GLU A 156 0.37 7.12 -17.28
CA GLU A 156 0.93 8.07 -16.32
C GLU A 156 0.16 9.40 -16.33
N GLN A 157 -0.09 9.94 -17.54
CA GLN A 157 -0.77 11.22 -17.72
C GLN A 157 -2.20 11.20 -17.19
N THR A 158 -2.91 10.09 -17.39
CA THR A 158 -4.27 9.92 -16.89
C THR A 158 -4.27 9.76 -15.36
N ALA A 159 -3.38 8.95 -14.79
CA ALA A 159 -3.23 8.82 -13.35
C ALA A 159 -2.90 10.17 -12.68
N LYS A 160 -1.99 10.94 -13.27
CA LYS A 160 -1.62 12.28 -12.82
C LYS A 160 -2.81 13.26 -12.80
N GLU A 161 -3.59 13.29 -13.89
CA GLU A 161 -4.79 14.14 -13.95
C GLU A 161 -5.88 13.65 -12.98
N MET A 162 -6.03 12.34 -12.79
CA MET A 162 -6.94 11.76 -11.80
C MET A 162 -6.57 12.19 -10.38
N ALA A 163 -5.31 12.05 -9.95
CA ALA A 163 -4.86 12.42 -8.62
C ALA A 163 -5.05 13.92 -8.37
N LYS A 164 -4.61 14.77 -9.31
CA LYS A 164 -4.75 16.21 -9.21
C LYS A 164 -6.21 16.67 -9.18
N GLY A 165 -7.02 16.09 -10.07
CA GLY A 165 -8.44 16.39 -10.14
C GLY A 165 -9.21 15.91 -8.92
N GLY A 166 -8.87 14.76 -8.38
CA GLY A 166 -9.47 14.24 -7.15
C GLY A 166 -9.19 15.12 -5.93
N ALA A 167 -7.94 15.53 -5.73
CA ALA A 167 -7.57 16.46 -4.67
C ALA A 167 -8.37 17.77 -4.77
N PHE A 168 -8.47 18.34 -5.98
CA PHE A 168 -9.21 19.57 -6.23
C PHE A 168 -10.71 19.41 -5.96
N MET A 169 -11.33 18.36 -6.48
CA MET A 169 -12.79 18.15 -6.36
C MET A 169 -13.22 17.80 -4.95
N ALA A 170 -12.36 17.12 -4.17
CA ALA A 170 -12.62 16.76 -2.78
C ALA A 170 -12.16 17.84 -1.79
N GLU A 171 -11.49 18.90 -2.25
CA GLU A 171 -10.85 19.89 -1.39
C GLU A 171 -9.96 19.23 -0.32
N SER A 172 -9.16 18.22 -0.75
CA SER A 172 -8.27 17.45 0.13
C SER A 172 -6.81 17.80 -0.10
N ASP A 173 -5.99 17.68 0.96
CA ASP A 173 -4.57 17.98 0.94
C ASP A 173 -3.79 16.94 0.11
N ALA A 174 -4.27 15.69 0.15
CA ALA A 174 -3.73 14.58 -0.62
C ALA A 174 -4.81 13.84 -1.41
N CYS A 175 -4.40 13.21 -2.51
CA CYS A 175 -5.27 12.32 -3.29
C CYS A 175 -4.46 11.19 -3.90
N VAL A 176 -4.93 9.97 -3.74
CA VAL A 176 -4.37 8.80 -4.41
C VAL A 176 -5.26 8.39 -5.57
N SER A 177 -4.67 8.16 -6.75
CA SER A 177 -5.36 7.69 -7.94
C SER A 177 -4.81 6.34 -8.41
N VAL A 178 -5.69 5.48 -8.93
CA VAL A 178 -5.30 4.20 -9.53
C VAL A 178 -6.02 3.98 -10.84
N THR A 179 -5.27 3.67 -11.89
CA THR A 179 -5.80 3.22 -13.18
C THR A 179 -4.93 2.09 -13.75
N GLY A 180 -5.54 1.05 -14.34
CA GLY A 180 -4.78 -0.11 -14.80
C GLY A 180 -5.64 -1.21 -15.41
N TYR A 181 -4.96 -2.19 -15.99
CA TYR A 181 -5.55 -3.39 -16.59
C TYR A 181 -5.48 -4.56 -15.60
N ALA A 182 -6.56 -4.81 -14.87
CA ALA A 182 -6.60 -5.90 -13.89
C ALA A 182 -6.85 -7.28 -14.53
N GLY A 183 -7.18 -7.34 -15.81
CA GLY A 183 -7.49 -8.57 -16.53
C GLY A 183 -9.00 -8.89 -16.61
N PRO A 184 -9.40 -9.91 -17.40
CA PRO A 184 -8.53 -10.88 -18.10
C PRO A 184 -7.78 -10.31 -19.31
N ASP A 185 -8.27 -9.23 -19.93
CA ASP A 185 -7.69 -8.61 -21.10
C ASP A 185 -6.82 -7.40 -20.72
N GLY A 186 -5.76 -7.17 -21.49
CA GLY A 186 -4.93 -5.98 -21.42
C GLY A 186 -5.49 -4.82 -22.24
N GLY A 187 -4.63 -3.85 -22.58
CA GLY A 187 -5.00 -2.71 -23.39
C GLY A 187 -5.12 -3.03 -24.87
N GLU A 188 -5.96 -2.25 -25.60
CA GLU A 188 -6.14 -2.38 -27.07
C GLU A 188 -4.83 -2.19 -27.86
N ASN A 189 -3.86 -1.46 -27.30
CA ASN A 189 -2.56 -1.22 -27.93
C ASN A 189 -1.49 -2.27 -27.57
N GLY A 190 -1.89 -3.39 -26.94
CA GLY A 190 -1.00 -4.45 -26.53
C GLY A 190 -0.41 -4.26 -25.12
N ASP A 191 -0.93 -3.32 -24.35
CA ASP A 191 -0.55 -3.16 -22.93
C ASP A 191 -0.89 -4.43 -22.14
N PRO A 192 0.03 -4.93 -21.29
CA PRO A 192 -0.18 -6.19 -20.59
C PRO A 192 -1.22 -6.08 -19.47
N VAL A 193 -1.86 -7.21 -19.14
CA VAL A 193 -2.57 -7.36 -17.88
C VAL A 193 -1.57 -7.16 -16.73
N GLY A 194 -1.99 -6.45 -15.68
CA GLY A 194 -1.15 -6.12 -14.54
C GLY A 194 -0.46 -4.76 -14.64
N LEU A 195 -0.49 -4.10 -15.80
CA LEU A 195 -0.03 -2.71 -15.92
C LEU A 195 -0.98 -1.81 -15.14
N VAL A 196 -0.44 -1.13 -14.13
CA VAL A 196 -1.18 -0.21 -13.25
C VAL A 196 -0.35 1.03 -12.97
N TYR A 197 -0.97 2.18 -13.07
CA TYR A 197 -0.41 3.47 -12.64
C TYR A 197 -1.07 3.89 -11.34
N VAL A 198 -0.23 4.22 -10.35
CA VAL A 198 -0.64 4.80 -9.07
C VAL A 198 -0.13 6.23 -9.02
N GLY A 199 -1.03 7.20 -8.89
CA GLY A 199 -0.69 8.61 -8.76
C GLY A 199 -0.98 9.10 -7.34
N CYS A 200 -0.06 9.88 -6.77
CA CYS A 200 -0.22 10.56 -5.49
C CYS A 200 -0.06 12.06 -5.67
N CYS A 201 -1.09 12.81 -5.29
CA CYS A 201 -1.07 14.28 -5.26
C CYS A 201 -0.99 14.73 -3.80
N VAL A 202 0.01 15.53 -3.45
CA VAL A 202 0.12 16.17 -2.14
C VAL A 202 0.36 17.67 -2.34
N HIS A 203 -0.55 18.50 -1.83
CA HIS A 203 -0.50 19.94 -1.98
C HIS A 203 -0.26 20.42 -3.43
N GLY A 204 -0.88 19.71 -4.40
CA GLY A 204 -0.80 20.01 -5.83
C GLY A 204 0.41 19.44 -6.57
N ASN A 205 1.43 18.92 -5.86
CA ASN A 205 2.53 18.15 -6.45
C ASN A 205 2.06 16.73 -6.71
N VAL A 206 2.33 16.21 -7.91
CA VAL A 206 1.89 14.88 -8.30
C VAL A 206 3.07 14.02 -8.75
N GLU A 207 3.21 12.88 -8.10
CA GLU A 207 4.08 11.80 -8.50
C GLU A 207 3.23 10.63 -9.02
N VAL A 208 3.76 9.85 -9.95
CA VAL A 208 3.10 8.69 -10.52
C VAL A 208 4.12 7.56 -10.63
N GLU A 209 3.73 6.39 -10.17
CA GLU A 209 4.52 5.18 -10.32
C GLU A 209 3.81 4.18 -11.25
N GLU A 210 4.60 3.48 -12.05
CA GLU A 210 4.16 2.41 -12.94
C GLU A 210 4.47 1.06 -12.31
N TYR A 211 3.50 0.17 -12.31
CA TYR A 211 3.64 -1.19 -11.78
C TYR A 211 3.21 -2.24 -12.80
N HIS A 212 3.86 -3.40 -12.75
CA HIS A 212 3.53 -4.59 -13.52
C HIS A 212 3.23 -5.75 -12.56
N PHE A 213 1.98 -5.85 -12.14
CA PHE A 213 1.55 -6.87 -11.18
C PHE A 213 1.30 -8.21 -11.86
N ALA A 214 1.67 -9.29 -11.18
CA ALA A 214 1.39 -10.66 -11.61
C ALA A 214 0.13 -11.22 -10.94
N GLY A 215 -0.46 -12.23 -11.56
CA GLY A 215 -1.59 -12.96 -11.02
C GLY A 215 -2.91 -12.72 -11.76
N ASP A 216 -3.99 -13.20 -11.16
CA ASP A 216 -5.33 -13.00 -11.68
C ASP A 216 -5.87 -11.59 -11.35
N ARG A 217 -7.09 -11.32 -11.83
CA ARG A 217 -7.76 -10.04 -11.62
C ARG A 217 -7.86 -9.63 -10.14
N ALA A 218 -8.10 -10.57 -9.25
CA ALA A 218 -8.21 -10.28 -7.82
C ALA A 218 -6.83 -9.90 -7.24
N ALA A 219 -5.80 -10.67 -7.58
CA ALA A 219 -4.42 -10.41 -7.15
C ALA A 219 -3.89 -9.06 -7.65
N VAL A 220 -4.12 -8.69 -8.93
CA VAL A 220 -3.71 -7.39 -9.48
C VAL A 220 -4.38 -6.24 -8.74
N ARG A 221 -5.68 -6.37 -8.43
CA ARG A 221 -6.43 -5.33 -7.71
C ARG A 221 -5.94 -5.17 -6.27
N GLU A 222 -5.68 -6.28 -5.56
CA GLU A 222 -5.13 -6.23 -4.18
C GLU A 222 -3.75 -5.60 -4.15
N GLN A 223 -2.84 -5.99 -5.06
CA GLN A 223 -1.52 -5.38 -5.18
C GLN A 223 -1.60 -3.88 -5.44
N ALA A 224 -2.51 -3.46 -6.34
CA ALA A 224 -2.73 -2.06 -6.65
C ALA A 224 -3.24 -1.26 -5.43
N VAL A 225 -4.11 -1.86 -4.61
CA VAL A 225 -4.59 -1.24 -3.36
C VAL A 225 -3.46 -1.07 -2.35
N ILE A 226 -2.65 -2.12 -2.13
CA ILE A 226 -1.55 -2.05 -1.16
C ILE A 226 -0.52 -1.00 -1.61
N ARG A 227 -0.15 -0.98 -2.90
CA ARG A 227 0.78 0.04 -3.42
C ARG A 227 0.23 1.45 -3.35
N ALA A 228 -1.07 1.63 -3.50
CA ALA A 228 -1.72 2.93 -3.32
C ALA A 228 -1.74 3.41 -1.86
N LEU A 229 -1.60 2.49 -0.90
CA LEU A 229 -1.54 2.77 0.53
C LEU A 229 -0.09 2.83 1.07
N THR A 230 0.92 2.55 0.25
CA THR A 230 2.33 2.59 0.61
C THR A 230 2.99 3.91 0.24
#